data_7e04ce73f9eae02dbe5711a8bf126c1e
#
_entry.id   7e04ce73f9eae02dbe5711a8bf126c1e
#
_cell.length_a   1.000
_cell.length_b   1.000
_cell.length_c   1.000
_cell.angle_alpha   90.00
_cell.angle_beta   90.00
_cell.angle_gamma   90.00
#
_symmetry.space_group_name_H-M   'P 1'
#
loop_
_entity.id
_entity.type
_entity.pdbx_description
1 polymer ?
#
loop_
_entity_poly.entity_id
_entity_poly.type
_entity_poly.pdbx_seq_one_letter_code
_entity_poly.pdbx_strand_id
1 'polypeptide(L)'
;MHIDMKKTGKGKNFIIIAVIFLAAAAAVGIFLYGVLGKERLHLRINGTEISEEEYLQAVKAVRYDVAAYFAGTYGAKEEDSFWSEEYGGEIPCEKLAEEAVERLKYIHAVYGLAEEKGYIDDAGYDALVERLEDENASRKEKIEAGEPVYGLSEYTLDLFMEYEVSSFRERYCNDKTNEGMDLTEEEILEYYESQEWTFGDSGETADLETARIAVERELREKKYDEIIAQREADSQVETDREELYRFTLQNI
;
A
#
# COMPACT_ATOMS: atom_id res chain seq x y z
N MET A 1 -62.23 32.06 54.33
CA MET A 1 -60.84 32.56 54.11
C MET A 1 -60.04 31.45 53.43
N HIS A 2 -59.99 31.47 52.07
CA HIS A 2 -59.35 30.45 51.31
C HIS A 2 -57.92 30.97 50.91
N ILE A 3 -56.93 30.26 51.39
CA ILE A 3 -55.52 30.55 51.02
C ILE A 3 -55.14 29.61 49.88
N ASP A 4 -55.00 30.20 48.69
CA ASP A 4 -54.58 29.53 47.51
C ASP A 4 -53.03 29.49 47.43
N MET A 5 -52.44 28.31 47.61
CA MET A 5 -50.98 28.14 47.50
C MET A 5 -50.59 27.87 46.05
N LYS A 6 -50.12 28.93 45.38
CA LYS A 6 -49.43 28.80 44.10
C LYS A 6 -48.19 27.92 44.23
N LYS A 7 -48.26 26.68 43.75
CA LYS A 7 -47.08 25.82 43.56
C LYS A 7 -46.19 26.36 42.44
N THR A 8 -45.04 26.85 42.83
CA THR A 8 -44.04 27.44 41.96
C THR A 8 -43.43 26.42 40.99
N GLY A 9 -43.43 26.75 39.67
CA GLY A 9 -42.89 25.97 38.58
C GLY A 9 -41.35 25.83 38.51
N LYS A 10 -40.65 25.99 39.64
CA LYS A 10 -39.16 25.88 39.70
C LYS A 10 -38.63 24.46 39.56
N GLY A 11 -39.44 23.42 39.90
CA GLY A 11 -38.98 22.01 39.79
C GLY A 11 -38.86 21.48 38.35
N LYS A 12 -39.78 21.89 37.45
CA LYS A 12 -39.77 21.45 36.07
C LYS A 12 -38.56 21.99 35.29
N ASN A 13 -38.18 23.26 35.50
CA ASN A 13 -37.03 23.87 34.83
C ASN A 13 -35.71 23.26 35.32
N PHE A 14 -35.61 22.86 36.58
CA PHE A 14 -34.43 22.22 37.14
C PHE A 14 -34.22 20.81 36.57
N ILE A 15 -35.29 20.06 36.36
CA ILE A 15 -35.26 18.71 35.72
C ILE A 15 -34.86 18.84 34.26
N ILE A 16 -35.37 19.81 33.52
CA ILE A 16 -35.01 20.03 32.11
C ILE A 16 -33.52 20.41 31.96
N ILE A 17 -33.03 21.28 32.85
CA ILE A 17 -31.61 21.68 32.85
C ILE A 17 -30.72 20.47 33.20
N ALA A 18 -31.09 19.63 34.16
CA ALA A 18 -30.33 18.43 34.53
C ALA A 18 -30.29 17.40 33.39
N VAL A 19 -31.39 17.22 32.63
CA VAL A 19 -31.45 16.33 31.46
C VAL A 19 -30.58 16.85 30.31
N ILE A 20 -30.57 18.17 30.08
CA ILE A 20 -29.70 18.79 29.05
C ILE A 20 -28.20 18.60 29.40
N PHE A 21 -27.84 18.79 30.69
CA PHE A 21 -26.47 18.56 31.17
C PHE A 21 -26.04 17.10 31.08
N LEU A 22 -26.93 16.15 31.39
CA LEU A 22 -26.67 14.71 31.23
C LEU A 22 -26.51 14.32 29.75
N ALA A 23 -27.34 14.85 28.86
CA ALA A 23 -27.25 14.61 27.43
C ALA A 23 -25.95 15.22 26.83
N ALA A 24 -25.57 16.42 27.28
CA ALA A 24 -24.32 17.05 26.87
C ALA A 24 -23.08 16.28 27.38
N ALA A 25 -23.11 15.81 28.64
CA ALA A 25 -22.04 15.00 29.20
C ALA A 25 -21.92 13.62 28.50
N ALA A 26 -23.05 13.01 28.13
CA ALA A 26 -23.06 11.77 27.34
C ALA A 26 -22.53 11.99 25.91
N ALA A 27 -22.91 13.10 25.27
CA ALA A 27 -22.39 13.46 23.94
C ALA A 27 -20.88 13.76 23.96
N VAL A 28 -20.40 14.47 25.00
CA VAL A 28 -18.96 14.72 25.22
C VAL A 28 -18.24 13.40 25.55
N GLY A 29 -18.84 12.52 26.35
CA GLY A 29 -18.31 11.19 26.66
C GLY A 29 -18.19 10.30 25.41
N ILE A 30 -19.20 10.29 24.55
CA ILE A 30 -19.20 9.56 23.27
C ILE A 30 -18.16 10.17 22.31
N PHE A 31 -18.09 11.49 22.24
CA PHE A 31 -17.09 12.20 21.44
C PHE A 31 -15.66 11.91 21.92
N LEU A 32 -15.42 12.00 23.23
CA LEU A 32 -14.12 11.69 23.84
C LEU A 32 -13.77 10.21 23.69
N TYR A 33 -14.73 9.30 23.83
CA TYR A 33 -14.51 7.87 23.60
C TYR A 33 -14.19 7.58 22.11
N GLY A 34 -14.86 8.26 21.18
CA GLY A 34 -14.57 8.16 19.76
C GLY A 34 -13.21 8.77 19.36
N VAL A 35 -12.74 9.81 20.06
CA VAL A 35 -11.45 10.47 19.79
C VAL A 35 -10.29 9.80 20.55
N LEU A 36 -10.51 9.36 21.81
CA LEU A 36 -9.49 8.73 22.66
C LEU A 36 -9.41 7.21 22.49
N GLY A 37 -10.45 6.60 21.90
CA GLY A 37 -10.49 5.17 21.59
C GLY A 37 -10.07 4.82 20.17
N LYS A 38 -9.70 5.82 19.35
CA LYS A 38 -9.16 5.55 18.00
C LYS A 38 -7.69 5.17 18.16
N GLU A 39 -7.40 3.91 17.83
CA GLU A 39 -6.00 3.48 17.75
C GLU A 39 -5.28 4.38 16.73
N ARG A 40 -4.04 4.72 17.04
CA ARG A 40 -3.17 5.46 16.12
C ARG A 40 -2.19 4.48 15.52
N LEU A 41 -1.83 4.72 14.28
CA LEU A 41 -0.77 3.95 13.64
C LEU A 41 0.57 4.28 14.29
N HIS A 42 1.28 3.25 14.74
CA HIS A 42 2.67 3.32 15.18
C HIS A 42 3.48 2.33 14.34
N LEU A 43 3.93 2.77 13.17
CA LEU A 43 4.70 1.97 12.23
C LEU A 43 5.86 2.80 11.68
N ARG A 44 7.07 2.23 11.74
CA ARG A 44 8.25 2.80 11.10
C ARG A 44 8.95 1.75 10.25
N ILE A 45 9.44 2.15 9.11
CA ILE A 45 10.26 1.32 8.23
C ILE A 45 11.58 2.06 7.98
N ASN A 46 12.69 1.42 8.32
CA ASN A 46 14.05 2.00 8.23
C ASN A 46 14.17 3.35 8.95
N GLY A 47 13.46 3.52 10.08
CA GLY A 47 13.41 4.73 10.87
C GLY A 47 12.49 5.84 10.32
N THR A 48 11.89 5.67 9.12
CA THR A 48 10.88 6.58 8.57
C THR A 48 9.51 6.23 9.15
N GLU A 49 8.80 7.23 9.64
CA GLU A 49 7.41 7.08 10.14
C GLU A 49 6.45 6.94 8.96
N ILE A 50 5.60 5.91 9.02
CA ILE A 50 4.58 5.64 7.99
C ILE A 50 3.31 6.38 8.36
N SER A 51 2.74 7.14 7.43
CA SER A 51 1.47 7.83 7.65
C SER A 51 0.29 6.85 7.64
N GLU A 52 -0.83 7.26 8.27
CA GLU A 52 -2.06 6.45 8.24
C GLU A 52 -2.56 6.27 6.81
N GLU A 53 -2.46 7.31 5.98
CA GLU A 53 -2.86 7.30 4.58
C GLU A 53 -2.04 6.31 3.75
N GLU A 54 -0.72 6.33 3.92
CA GLU A 54 0.21 5.42 3.25
C GLU A 54 -0.06 3.97 3.64
N TYR A 55 -0.21 3.71 4.95
CA TYR A 55 -0.53 2.37 5.44
C TYR A 55 -1.86 1.86 4.90
N LEU A 56 -2.92 2.67 4.96
CA LEU A 56 -4.25 2.28 4.47
C LEU A 56 -4.28 2.08 2.96
N GLN A 57 -3.44 2.79 2.21
CA GLN A 57 -3.23 2.52 0.78
C GLN A 57 -2.62 1.13 0.56
N ALA A 58 -1.64 0.73 1.35
CA ALA A 58 -1.05 -0.62 1.29
C ALA A 58 -2.08 -1.69 1.69
N VAL A 59 -2.85 -1.47 2.76
CA VAL A 59 -3.96 -2.36 3.18
C VAL A 59 -4.95 -2.57 2.04
N LYS A 60 -5.37 -1.48 1.39
CA LYS A 60 -6.30 -1.55 0.26
C LYS A 60 -5.73 -2.35 -0.91
N ALA A 61 -4.45 -2.19 -1.21
CA ALA A 61 -3.79 -2.87 -2.32
C ALA A 61 -3.75 -4.40 -2.14
N VAL A 62 -3.58 -4.90 -0.91
CA VAL A 62 -3.45 -6.35 -0.65
C VAL A 62 -4.75 -7.01 -0.15
N ARG A 63 -5.79 -6.23 0.14
CA ARG A 63 -7.04 -6.72 0.73
C ARG A 63 -7.69 -7.84 -0.07
N TYR A 64 -7.76 -7.69 -1.39
CA TYR A 64 -8.38 -8.69 -2.26
C TYR A 64 -7.63 -10.01 -2.22
N ASP A 65 -6.31 -9.98 -2.26
CA ASP A 65 -5.47 -11.19 -2.29
C ASP A 65 -5.55 -11.94 -0.97
N VAL A 66 -5.59 -11.22 0.15
CA VAL A 66 -5.82 -11.82 1.48
C VAL A 66 -7.21 -12.47 1.55
N ALA A 67 -8.26 -11.79 1.11
CA ALA A 67 -9.62 -12.37 1.09
C ALA A 67 -9.67 -13.61 0.18
N ALA A 68 -9.05 -13.57 -1.00
CA ALA A 68 -8.97 -14.68 -1.93
C ALA A 68 -8.18 -15.88 -1.34
N TYR A 69 -7.11 -15.62 -0.59
CA TYR A 69 -6.36 -16.65 0.13
C TYR A 69 -7.27 -17.41 1.12
N PHE A 70 -8.01 -16.70 1.96
CA PHE A 70 -8.89 -17.33 2.94
C PHE A 70 -10.07 -18.06 2.27
N ALA A 71 -10.61 -17.50 1.21
CA ALA A 71 -11.66 -18.17 0.42
C ALA A 71 -11.14 -19.45 -0.23
N GLY A 72 -9.94 -19.45 -0.80
CA GLY A 72 -9.35 -20.60 -1.47
C GLY A 72 -8.86 -21.67 -0.50
N THR A 73 -8.27 -21.28 0.62
CA THR A 73 -7.65 -22.20 1.58
C THR A 73 -8.67 -22.81 2.53
N TYR A 74 -9.60 -22.00 3.04
CA TYR A 74 -10.53 -22.37 4.12
C TYR A 74 -12.00 -22.40 3.68
N GLY A 75 -12.32 -21.97 2.45
CA GLY A 75 -13.69 -21.80 1.99
C GLY A 75 -14.42 -20.67 2.72
N ALA A 76 -13.67 -19.72 3.31
CA ALA A 76 -14.23 -18.61 4.04
C ALA A 76 -15.01 -17.67 3.12
N LYS A 77 -16.05 -17.02 3.67
CA LYS A 77 -16.83 -16.01 2.94
C LYS A 77 -16.68 -14.68 3.62
N GLU A 78 -16.57 -13.61 2.86
CA GLU A 78 -16.45 -12.24 3.37
C GLU A 78 -17.83 -11.79 3.90
N GLU A 79 -18.14 -12.21 5.15
CA GLU A 79 -19.31 -11.80 5.94
C GLU A 79 -18.87 -10.79 7.01
N ASP A 80 -19.79 -10.23 7.79
CA ASP A 80 -19.51 -9.14 8.77
C ASP A 80 -18.38 -9.45 9.76
N SER A 81 -18.20 -10.72 10.16
CA SER A 81 -17.16 -11.15 11.10
C SER A 81 -15.86 -11.64 10.44
N PHE A 82 -15.82 -11.71 9.10
CA PHE A 82 -14.73 -12.32 8.34
C PHE A 82 -13.34 -11.84 8.80
N TRP A 83 -13.15 -10.53 8.93
CA TRP A 83 -11.83 -9.97 9.22
C TRP A 83 -11.34 -10.25 10.65
N SER A 84 -12.23 -10.64 11.57
CA SER A 84 -11.92 -10.92 12.98
C SER A 84 -12.09 -12.39 13.39
N GLU A 85 -12.61 -13.24 12.50
CA GLU A 85 -12.81 -14.67 12.76
C GLU A 85 -11.55 -15.48 12.47
N GLU A 86 -11.30 -16.52 13.28
CA GLU A 86 -10.16 -17.41 13.11
C GLU A 86 -10.48 -18.54 12.12
N TYR A 87 -9.64 -18.74 11.13
CA TYR A 87 -9.70 -19.82 10.14
C TYR A 87 -8.40 -20.63 10.18
N GLY A 88 -8.47 -21.82 10.75
CA GLY A 88 -7.32 -22.73 10.78
C GLY A 88 -6.11 -22.25 11.57
N GLY A 89 -6.30 -21.33 12.51
CA GLY A 89 -5.26 -20.70 13.30
C GLY A 89 -4.76 -19.34 12.78
N GLU A 90 -5.34 -18.85 11.68
CA GLU A 90 -5.04 -17.54 11.10
C GLU A 90 -6.26 -16.61 11.19
N ILE A 91 -6.02 -15.32 11.37
CA ILE A 91 -7.06 -14.28 11.38
C ILE A 91 -6.84 -13.36 10.17
N PRO A 92 -7.85 -13.16 9.29
CA PRO A 92 -7.70 -12.36 8.07
C PRO A 92 -7.16 -10.95 8.30
N CYS A 93 -7.59 -10.26 9.36
CA CYS A 93 -7.10 -8.91 9.68
C CYS A 93 -5.61 -8.90 10.04
N GLU A 94 -5.12 -9.92 10.79
CA GLU A 94 -3.70 -10.03 11.13
C GLU A 94 -2.85 -10.26 9.88
N LYS A 95 -3.29 -11.21 9.03
CA LYS A 95 -2.63 -11.46 7.75
C LYS A 95 -2.66 -10.21 6.85
N LEU A 96 -3.79 -9.50 6.81
CA LEU A 96 -3.91 -8.27 6.03
C LEU A 96 -2.91 -7.20 6.49
N ALA A 97 -2.74 -7.04 7.82
CA ALA A 97 -1.77 -6.10 8.37
C ALA A 97 -0.31 -6.50 8.04
N GLU A 98 0.01 -7.80 8.12
CA GLU A 98 1.33 -8.33 7.77
C GLU A 98 1.63 -8.14 6.28
N GLU A 99 0.72 -8.48 5.39
CA GLU A 99 0.86 -8.28 3.94
C GLU A 99 0.98 -6.80 3.55
N ALA A 100 0.26 -5.92 4.25
CA ALA A 100 0.38 -4.46 4.06
C ALA A 100 1.79 -3.96 4.45
N VAL A 101 2.37 -4.47 5.54
CA VAL A 101 3.75 -4.13 5.92
C VAL A 101 4.75 -4.66 4.90
N GLU A 102 4.61 -5.90 4.42
CA GLU A 102 5.50 -6.42 3.37
C GLU A 102 5.37 -5.61 2.07
N ARG A 103 4.15 -5.20 1.70
CA ARG A 103 3.93 -4.28 0.57
C ARG A 103 4.68 -2.95 0.75
N LEU A 104 4.62 -2.36 1.94
CA LEU A 104 5.34 -1.12 2.25
C LEU A 104 6.86 -1.30 2.18
N LYS A 105 7.40 -2.40 2.71
CA LYS A 105 8.84 -2.71 2.61
C LYS A 105 9.30 -2.74 1.15
N TYR A 106 8.53 -3.42 0.29
CA TYR A 106 8.78 -3.45 -1.15
C TYR A 106 8.78 -2.05 -1.77
N ILE A 107 7.74 -1.26 -1.52
CA ILE A 107 7.61 0.09 -2.06
C ILE A 107 8.78 0.98 -1.59
N HIS A 108 9.10 0.96 -0.28
CA HIS A 108 10.24 1.70 0.26
C HIS A 108 11.58 1.25 -0.32
N ALA A 109 11.76 -0.06 -0.59
CA ALA A 109 12.96 -0.58 -1.24
C ALA A 109 13.11 -0.05 -2.69
N VAL A 110 12.03 -0.05 -3.46
CA VAL A 110 12.01 0.43 -4.86
C VAL A 110 12.23 1.94 -4.92
N TYR A 111 11.47 2.72 -4.15
CA TYR A 111 11.55 4.18 -4.17
C TYR A 111 12.88 4.68 -3.59
N GLY A 112 13.38 4.05 -2.52
CA GLY A 112 14.70 4.37 -1.98
C GLY A 112 15.83 4.10 -2.98
N LEU A 113 15.75 3.02 -3.76
CA LEU A 113 16.70 2.77 -4.85
C LEU A 113 16.56 3.82 -5.97
N ALA A 114 15.33 4.21 -6.32
CA ALA A 114 15.08 5.21 -7.35
C ALA A 114 15.63 6.59 -6.96
N GLU A 115 15.51 7.01 -5.69
CA GLU A 115 16.10 8.22 -5.15
C GLU A 115 17.63 8.15 -5.17
N GLU A 116 18.25 7.06 -4.68
CA GLU A 116 19.69 6.84 -4.73
C GLU A 116 20.28 6.93 -6.14
N LYS A 117 19.50 6.51 -7.15
CA LYS A 117 19.88 6.58 -8.56
C LYS A 117 19.54 7.93 -9.21
N GLY A 118 18.93 8.85 -8.50
CA GLY A 118 18.50 10.15 -9.02
C GLY A 118 17.39 10.04 -10.07
N TYR A 119 16.54 9.03 -9.98
CA TYR A 119 15.35 8.90 -10.83
C TYR A 119 14.22 9.79 -10.34
N ILE A 120 14.18 10.02 -9.03
CA ILE A 120 13.31 10.95 -8.30
C ILE A 120 14.16 11.70 -7.28
N ASP A 121 13.66 12.84 -6.81
CA ASP A 121 14.34 13.69 -5.83
C ASP A 121 14.01 13.28 -4.39
N ASP A 122 12.85 12.67 -4.15
CA ASP A 122 12.34 12.28 -2.83
C ASP A 122 11.50 11.00 -2.94
N ALA A 123 11.86 9.98 -2.14
CA ALA A 123 11.21 8.67 -2.08
C ALA A 123 9.96 8.66 -1.19
N GLY A 124 9.66 9.73 -0.45
CA GLY A 124 8.56 9.80 0.51
C GLY A 124 7.17 9.73 -0.14
N TYR A 125 6.19 9.26 0.66
CA TYR A 125 4.81 9.12 0.21
C TYR A 125 4.17 10.46 -0.22
N ASP A 126 4.42 11.54 0.52
CA ASP A 126 3.88 12.86 0.18
C ASP A 126 4.43 13.35 -1.18
N ALA A 127 5.72 13.10 -1.44
CA ALA A 127 6.34 13.44 -2.72
C ALA A 127 5.80 12.58 -3.89
N LEU A 128 5.44 11.32 -3.65
CA LEU A 128 4.73 10.49 -4.61
C LEU A 128 3.35 11.08 -4.96
N VAL A 129 2.58 11.52 -3.94
CA VAL A 129 1.27 12.14 -4.14
C VAL A 129 1.41 13.44 -4.95
N GLU A 130 2.40 14.27 -4.63
CA GLU A 130 2.70 15.50 -5.38
C GLU A 130 3.04 15.19 -6.85
N ARG A 131 3.90 14.20 -7.12
CA ARG A 131 4.23 13.77 -8.50
C ARG A 131 3.00 13.27 -9.26
N LEU A 132 2.08 12.55 -8.59
CA LEU A 132 0.81 12.13 -9.19
C LEU A 132 -0.07 13.33 -9.58
N GLU A 133 -0.19 14.32 -8.68
CA GLU A 133 -0.98 15.53 -8.95
C GLU A 133 -0.40 16.32 -10.14
N ASP A 134 0.92 16.48 -10.20
CA ASP A 134 1.63 17.15 -11.29
C ASP A 134 1.44 16.42 -12.62
N GLU A 135 1.57 15.09 -12.65
CA GLU A 135 1.35 14.30 -13.86
C GLU A 135 -0.09 14.41 -14.35
N ASN A 136 -1.08 14.32 -13.46
CA ASN A 136 -2.48 14.46 -13.82
C ASN A 136 -2.82 15.88 -14.31
N ALA A 137 -2.25 16.91 -13.69
CA ALA A 137 -2.40 18.30 -14.15
C ALA A 137 -1.80 18.48 -15.56
N SER A 138 -0.58 17.97 -15.80
CA SER A 138 0.07 18.01 -17.11
C SER A 138 -0.73 17.27 -18.20
N ARG A 139 -1.30 16.10 -17.89
CA ARG A 139 -2.17 15.35 -18.81
C ARG A 139 -3.42 16.12 -19.17
N LYS A 140 -4.06 16.73 -18.18
CA LYS A 140 -5.25 17.56 -18.37
C LYS A 140 -4.95 18.73 -19.30
N GLU A 141 -3.85 19.46 -19.07
CA GLU A 141 -3.43 20.59 -19.93
C GLU A 141 -3.22 20.16 -21.37
N LYS A 142 -2.53 19.04 -21.60
CA LYS A 142 -2.30 18.48 -22.95
C LYS A 142 -3.61 18.11 -23.64
N ILE A 143 -4.55 17.49 -22.93
CA ILE A 143 -5.87 17.11 -23.46
C ILE A 143 -6.65 18.39 -23.85
N GLU A 144 -6.66 19.41 -23.01
CA GLU A 144 -7.33 20.69 -23.28
C GLU A 144 -6.70 21.42 -24.47
N ALA A 145 -5.38 21.28 -24.67
CA ALA A 145 -4.66 21.83 -25.82
C ALA A 145 -4.86 21.01 -27.10
N GLY A 146 -5.53 19.84 -27.06
CA GLY A 146 -5.68 18.93 -28.18
C GLY A 146 -4.41 18.16 -28.54
N GLU A 147 -3.47 18.09 -27.60
CA GLU A 147 -2.23 17.33 -27.75
C GLU A 147 -2.45 15.83 -27.40
N PRO A 148 -1.70 14.91 -28.04
CA PRO A 148 -1.85 13.50 -27.76
C PRO A 148 -1.35 13.15 -26.34
N VAL A 149 -2.17 12.42 -25.59
CA VAL A 149 -1.78 11.80 -24.32
C VAL A 149 -1.81 10.29 -24.51
N TYR A 150 -0.69 9.62 -24.22
CA TYR A 150 -0.59 8.18 -24.32
C TYR A 150 -0.97 7.51 -22.99
N GLY A 151 -1.72 6.41 -23.06
CA GLY A 151 -2.21 5.69 -21.90
C GLY A 151 -3.47 6.32 -21.29
N LEU A 152 -3.55 6.35 -19.97
CA LEU A 152 -4.73 6.87 -19.25
C LEU A 152 -4.79 8.40 -19.32
N SER A 153 -6.00 8.97 -19.34
CA SER A 153 -6.19 10.42 -19.25
C SER A 153 -5.87 10.97 -17.86
N GLU A 154 -6.02 10.14 -16.83
CA GLU A 154 -5.77 10.44 -15.44
C GLU A 154 -5.36 9.16 -14.71
N TYR A 155 -4.39 9.25 -13.81
CA TYR A 155 -3.97 8.15 -12.95
C TYR A 155 -4.64 8.21 -11.60
N THR A 156 -5.01 7.04 -11.06
CA THR A 156 -5.18 6.85 -9.62
C THR A 156 -3.82 6.62 -8.97
N LEU A 157 -3.73 6.76 -7.65
CA LEU A 157 -2.47 6.53 -6.94
C LEU A 157 -1.90 5.12 -7.19
N ASP A 158 -2.74 4.08 -7.14
CA ASP A 158 -2.33 2.69 -7.40
C ASP A 158 -1.69 2.54 -8.78
N LEU A 159 -2.36 3.04 -9.82
CA LEU A 159 -1.87 2.94 -11.21
C LEU A 159 -0.64 3.80 -11.46
N PHE A 160 -0.51 4.92 -10.76
CA PHE A 160 0.68 5.76 -10.86
C PHE A 160 1.89 5.11 -10.19
N MET A 161 1.69 4.48 -9.01
CA MET A 161 2.74 3.70 -8.36
C MET A 161 3.22 2.54 -9.24
N GLU A 162 2.29 1.79 -9.87
CA GLU A 162 2.65 0.72 -10.81
C GLU A 162 3.45 1.25 -12.00
N TYR A 163 3.05 2.39 -12.54
CA TYR A 163 3.77 3.06 -13.62
C TYR A 163 5.19 3.47 -13.19
N GLU A 164 5.35 4.16 -12.03
CA GLU A 164 6.67 4.57 -11.54
C GLU A 164 7.56 3.35 -11.23
N VAL A 165 7.05 2.34 -10.53
CA VAL A 165 7.79 1.10 -10.22
C VAL A 165 8.31 0.43 -11.51
N SER A 166 7.44 0.31 -12.54
CA SER A 166 7.83 -0.27 -13.83
C SER A 166 8.87 0.59 -14.55
N SER A 167 8.71 1.92 -14.49
CA SER A 167 9.65 2.88 -15.11
C SER A 167 11.01 2.84 -14.41
N PHE A 168 11.07 2.76 -13.08
CA PHE A 168 12.33 2.68 -12.32
C PHE A 168 13.06 1.37 -12.62
N ARG A 169 12.32 0.24 -12.67
CA ARG A 169 12.89 -1.05 -13.08
C ARG A 169 13.49 -0.99 -14.48
N GLU A 170 12.74 -0.46 -15.44
CA GLU A 170 13.22 -0.33 -16.83
C GLU A 170 14.48 0.55 -16.91
N ARG A 171 14.47 1.72 -16.25
CA ARG A 171 15.64 2.63 -16.21
C ARG A 171 16.85 1.96 -15.58
N TYR A 172 16.65 1.24 -14.45
CA TYR A 172 17.73 0.55 -13.78
C TYR A 172 18.34 -0.56 -14.63
N CYS A 173 17.50 -1.42 -15.22
CA CYS A 173 17.94 -2.55 -16.05
C CYS A 173 18.62 -2.13 -17.36
N ASN A 174 18.28 -0.96 -17.90
CA ASN A 174 18.86 -0.46 -19.14
C ASN A 174 20.19 0.30 -18.96
N ASP A 175 20.54 0.69 -17.73
CA ASP A 175 21.80 1.36 -17.43
C ASP A 175 22.86 0.34 -16.96
N LYS A 176 23.79 0.01 -17.85
CA LYS A 176 24.88 -0.94 -17.58
C LYS A 176 25.84 -0.49 -16.46
N THR A 177 25.79 0.78 -16.04
CA THR A 177 26.59 1.28 -14.92
C THR A 177 25.98 0.90 -13.55
N ASN A 178 24.73 0.45 -13.54
CA ASN A 178 24.08 -0.06 -12.35
C ASN A 178 24.62 -1.45 -11.96
N GLU A 179 24.61 -1.70 -10.67
CA GLU A 179 25.02 -3.00 -10.11
C GLU A 179 24.24 -4.16 -10.75
N GLY A 180 24.98 -5.17 -11.23
CA GLY A 180 24.41 -6.36 -11.84
C GLY A 180 23.95 -6.19 -13.30
N MET A 181 24.02 -4.99 -13.90
CA MET A 181 23.44 -4.73 -15.23
C MET A 181 24.46 -4.89 -16.38
N ASP A 182 25.77 -4.89 -16.09
CA ASP A 182 26.82 -5.23 -17.08
C ASP A 182 27.07 -6.73 -17.08
N LEU A 183 26.29 -7.45 -17.90
CA LEU A 183 26.29 -8.91 -17.95
C LEU A 183 27.53 -9.46 -18.67
N THR A 184 28.12 -10.52 -18.13
CA THR A 184 29.17 -11.28 -18.78
C THR A 184 28.59 -12.35 -19.73
N GLU A 185 29.36 -12.79 -20.71
CA GLU A 185 28.97 -13.90 -21.60
C GLU A 185 28.71 -15.20 -20.84
N GLU A 186 29.45 -15.44 -19.75
CA GLU A 186 29.28 -16.61 -18.90
C GLU A 186 27.91 -16.59 -18.20
N GLU A 187 27.51 -15.45 -17.60
CA GLU A 187 26.21 -15.28 -16.95
C GLU A 187 25.06 -15.43 -17.96
N ILE A 188 25.21 -14.87 -19.16
CA ILE A 188 24.20 -15.00 -20.22
C ILE A 188 24.03 -16.46 -20.63
N LEU A 189 25.13 -17.17 -20.83
CA LEU A 189 25.10 -18.58 -21.22
C LEU A 189 24.49 -19.46 -20.11
N GLU A 190 24.91 -19.26 -18.86
CA GLU A 190 24.39 -19.99 -17.71
C GLU A 190 22.87 -19.77 -17.54
N TYR A 191 22.42 -18.52 -17.70
CA TYR A 191 20.98 -18.21 -17.61
C TYR A 191 20.20 -18.81 -18.78
N TYR A 192 20.74 -18.76 -19.99
CA TYR A 192 20.14 -19.41 -21.16
C TYR A 192 19.97 -20.93 -20.95
N GLU A 193 21.00 -21.60 -20.44
CA GLU A 193 20.98 -23.05 -20.20
C GLU A 193 20.04 -23.45 -19.04
N SER A 194 19.72 -22.53 -18.13
CA SER A 194 18.82 -22.77 -16.97
C SER A 194 17.33 -22.70 -17.31
N GLN A 195 16.97 -22.26 -18.53
CA GLN A 195 15.59 -22.04 -18.96
C GLN A 195 15.30 -22.70 -20.30
N GLU A 196 14.02 -22.94 -20.61
CA GLU A 196 13.58 -23.33 -21.94
C GLU A 196 13.17 -22.10 -22.75
N TRP A 197 13.88 -21.87 -23.87
CA TRP A 197 13.61 -20.75 -24.76
C TRP A 197 12.91 -21.24 -26.03
N THR A 198 11.75 -20.67 -26.32
CA THR A 198 10.96 -20.99 -27.51
C THR A 198 10.74 -19.77 -28.36
N PHE A 199 10.70 -19.95 -29.69
CA PHE A 199 10.47 -18.89 -30.64
C PHE A 199 9.10 -18.99 -31.30
N GLY A 200 8.33 -17.87 -31.23
CA GLY A 200 7.00 -17.78 -31.84
C GLY A 200 5.98 -18.75 -31.28
N ASP A 201 4.84 -18.87 -31.97
CA ASP A 201 3.73 -19.75 -31.57
C ASP A 201 3.99 -21.23 -31.86
N SER A 202 5.07 -21.58 -32.56
CA SER A 202 5.41 -22.95 -32.95
C SER A 202 5.97 -23.78 -31.80
N GLY A 203 6.45 -23.13 -30.73
CA GLY A 203 7.11 -23.81 -29.62
C GLY A 203 8.48 -24.45 -29.99
N GLU A 204 9.09 -24.01 -31.09
CA GLU A 204 10.43 -24.45 -31.46
C GLU A 204 11.47 -23.86 -30.51
N THR A 205 12.46 -24.66 -30.10
CA THR A 205 13.56 -24.22 -29.25
C THR A 205 14.38 -23.13 -29.95
N ALA A 206 14.54 -21.99 -29.30
CA ALA A 206 15.41 -20.91 -29.79
C ALA A 206 16.84 -21.15 -29.34
N ASP A 207 17.81 -21.04 -30.24
CA ASP A 207 19.22 -20.99 -29.90
C ASP A 207 19.58 -19.68 -29.19
N LEU A 208 20.74 -19.62 -28.53
CA LEU A 208 21.19 -18.44 -27.80
C LEU A 208 21.28 -17.19 -28.68
N GLU A 209 21.68 -17.33 -29.96
CA GLU A 209 21.77 -16.18 -30.86
C GLU A 209 20.40 -15.52 -31.06
N THR A 210 19.39 -16.35 -31.29
CA THR A 210 17.98 -15.93 -31.45
C THR A 210 17.38 -15.39 -30.17
N ALA A 211 17.63 -16.05 -29.01
CA ALA A 211 17.06 -15.71 -27.72
C ALA A 211 17.80 -14.58 -26.97
N ARG A 212 19.02 -14.22 -27.39
CA ARG A 212 19.97 -13.36 -26.64
C ARG A 212 19.32 -12.11 -26.02
N ILE A 213 18.56 -11.36 -26.80
CA ILE A 213 17.92 -10.12 -26.32
C ILE A 213 16.95 -10.39 -25.17
N ALA A 214 16.17 -11.46 -25.27
CA ALA A 214 15.24 -11.86 -24.22
C ALA A 214 16.00 -12.37 -22.99
N VAL A 215 17.01 -13.21 -23.18
CA VAL A 215 17.89 -13.74 -22.12
C VAL A 215 18.53 -12.60 -21.33
N GLU A 216 19.16 -11.65 -22.01
CA GLU A 216 19.80 -10.50 -21.35
C GLU A 216 18.82 -9.62 -20.60
N ARG A 217 17.63 -9.38 -21.16
CA ARG A 217 16.58 -8.61 -20.51
C ARG A 217 16.10 -9.32 -19.24
N GLU A 218 15.69 -10.58 -19.35
CA GLU A 218 15.16 -11.32 -18.22
C GLU A 218 16.21 -11.54 -17.12
N LEU A 219 17.47 -11.74 -17.48
CA LEU A 219 18.56 -11.84 -16.51
C LEU A 219 18.77 -10.52 -15.75
N ARG A 220 18.72 -9.35 -16.43
CA ARG A 220 18.79 -8.06 -15.74
C ARG A 220 17.58 -7.81 -14.85
N GLU A 221 16.39 -8.15 -15.32
CA GLU A 221 15.17 -8.06 -14.51
C GLU A 221 15.25 -8.94 -13.26
N LYS A 222 15.72 -10.18 -13.39
CA LYS A 222 15.96 -11.08 -12.27
C LYS A 222 16.95 -10.50 -11.26
N LYS A 223 18.08 -9.97 -11.73
CA LYS A 223 19.09 -9.34 -10.85
C LYS A 223 18.54 -8.10 -10.15
N TYR A 224 17.72 -7.30 -10.83
CA TYR A 224 17.02 -6.18 -10.20
C TYR A 224 16.08 -6.67 -9.08
N ASP A 225 15.29 -7.71 -9.34
CA ASP A 225 14.38 -8.28 -8.35
C ASP A 225 15.14 -8.84 -7.14
N GLU A 226 16.32 -9.45 -7.34
CA GLU A 226 17.21 -9.91 -6.26
C GLU A 226 17.74 -8.74 -5.41
N ILE A 227 18.10 -7.61 -6.05
CA ILE A 227 18.53 -6.38 -5.35
C ILE A 227 17.38 -5.82 -4.50
N ILE A 228 16.17 -5.75 -5.05
CA ILE A 228 14.98 -5.27 -4.30
C ILE A 228 14.67 -6.23 -3.15
N ALA A 229 14.62 -7.53 -3.40
CA ALA A 229 14.37 -8.54 -2.36
C ALA A 229 15.39 -8.48 -1.21
N GLN A 230 16.66 -8.21 -1.51
CA GLN A 230 17.68 -8.02 -0.47
C GLN A 230 17.40 -6.76 0.36
N ARG A 231 17.01 -5.65 -0.26
CA ARG A 231 16.65 -4.41 0.44
C ARG A 231 15.41 -4.58 1.31
N GLU A 232 14.41 -5.35 0.85
CA GLU A 232 13.25 -5.73 1.65
C GLU A 232 13.65 -6.56 2.87
N ALA A 233 14.50 -7.57 2.68
CA ALA A 233 14.98 -8.44 3.76
C ALA A 233 15.77 -7.67 4.83
N ASP A 234 16.53 -6.65 4.42
CA ASP A 234 17.33 -5.80 5.30
C ASP A 234 16.49 -4.69 5.98
N SER A 235 15.22 -4.52 5.57
CA SER A 235 14.35 -3.48 6.12
C SER A 235 14.03 -3.75 7.59
N GLN A 236 14.19 -2.71 8.41
CA GLN A 236 13.86 -2.74 9.83
C GLN A 236 12.46 -2.18 10.05
N VAL A 237 11.59 -2.98 10.65
CA VAL A 237 10.21 -2.60 10.98
C VAL A 237 10.08 -2.41 12.49
N GLU A 238 9.60 -1.25 12.89
CA GLU A 238 9.30 -0.92 14.29
C GLU A 238 7.79 -0.70 14.43
N THR A 239 7.11 -1.61 15.11
CA THR A 239 5.67 -1.53 15.42
C THR A 239 5.32 -2.45 16.58
N ASP A 240 4.22 -2.16 17.28
CA ASP A 240 3.54 -3.13 18.11
C ASP A 240 2.49 -3.87 17.28
N ARG A 241 2.64 -5.20 17.16
CA ARG A 241 1.76 -6.02 16.32
C ARG A 241 0.30 -5.95 16.73
N GLU A 242 0.01 -6.00 18.03
CA GLU A 242 -1.37 -5.97 18.50
C GLU A 242 -2.03 -4.61 18.25
N GLU A 243 -1.27 -3.51 18.39
CA GLU A 243 -1.75 -2.17 18.05
C GLU A 243 -2.00 -2.04 16.55
N LEU A 244 -1.08 -2.54 15.71
CA LEU A 244 -1.22 -2.55 14.27
C LEU A 244 -2.47 -3.33 13.83
N TYR A 245 -2.72 -4.53 14.39
CA TYR A 245 -3.89 -5.34 14.08
C TYR A 245 -5.19 -4.65 14.49
N ARG A 246 -5.23 -4.04 15.68
CA ARG A 246 -6.40 -3.25 16.12
C ARG A 246 -6.64 -2.04 15.20
N PHE A 247 -5.58 -1.31 14.84
CA PHE A 247 -5.67 -0.19 13.91
C PHE A 247 -6.24 -0.66 12.56
N THR A 248 -5.70 -1.75 12.00
CA THR A 248 -6.17 -2.32 10.75
C THR A 248 -7.65 -2.69 10.82
N LEU A 249 -8.06 -3.44 11.84
CA LEU A 249 -9.45 -3.88 12.02
C LEU A 249 -10.44 -2.71 12.17
N GLN A 250 -10.01 -1.58 12.72
CA GLN A 250 -10.86 -0.39 12.88
C GLN A 250 -11.04 0.40 11.58
N ASN A 251 -10.19 0.17 10.56
CA ASN A 251 -10.15 1.00 9.34
C ASN A 251 -10.43 0.23 8.04
N ILE A 252 -10.90 -1.05 8.12
CA ILE A 252 -11.24 -1.89 6.96
C ILE A 252 -12.73 -2.10 6.78
#